data_b288f37c9506a0497c52f90fe80574b5
#
_entry.id   b288f37c9506a0497c52f90fe80574b5
#
_cell.length_a   1.000
_cell.length_b   1.000
_cell.length_c   1.000
_cell.angle_alpha   90.00
_cell.angle_beta   90.00
_cell.angle_gamma   90.00
#
_symmetry.space_group_name_H-M   'P 1'
#
loop_
_entity.id
_entity.type
_entity.pdbx_description
1 polymer ?
#
loop_
_entity_poly.entity_id
_entity_poly.type
_entity_poly.pdbx_seq_one_letter_code
_entity_poly.pdbx_strand_id
1 'polypeptide(L)'
;MTNTFFYYVESPIGLLELRADSEKVTAIYFDGGKGASTVRQPQSNVQPPPIRLATEELHAYFSGHLKTFTFPMQQIGTAFQQKVWEELTHIPYGETLSYLELSRRIGDVKAIRAVGTANGRNNLSIVVPCHRVIGQNGQLTGYGGGLWRKDWLLKHEAKWAKGVLTLF
;
A
#
# COMPACT_ATOMS: atom_id res chain seq x y z
N MET A 1 -2.74 21.19 -16.69
CA MET A 1 -3.42 19.93 -16.37
C MET A 1 -2.46 18.78 -16.54
N THR A 2 -2.25 18.03 -15.47
CA THR A 2 -1.44 16.82 -15.55
C THR A 2 -2.32 15.68 -16.06
N ASN A 3 -1.87 15.02 -17.12
CA ASN A 3 -2.54 13.84 -17.62
C ASN A 3 -2.34 12.67 -16.64
N THR A 4 -3.40 11.96 -16.36
CA THR A 4 -3.33 10.74 -15.57
C THR A 4 -3.18 9.55 -16.51
N PHE A 5 -2.15 8.76 -16.27
CA PHE A 5 -1.92 7.50 -16.99
C PHE A 5 -2.39 6.34 -16.13
N PHE A 6 -3.10 5.39 -16.75
CA PHE A 6 -3.58 4.18 -16.07
C PHE A 6 -2.81 2.98 -16.56
N TYR A 7 -2.39 2.16 -15.61
CA TYR A 7 -1.69 0.91 -15.87
C TYR A 7 -2.22 -0.18 -14.96
N TYR A 8 -2.20 -1.40 -15.45
CA TYR A 8 -2.67 -2.55 -14.68
C TYR A 8 -1.55 -3.57 -14.58
N VAL A 9 -1.29 -4.04 -13.37
CA VAL A 9 -0.21 -4.98 -13.06
C VAL A 9 -0.83 -6.21 -12.41
N GLU A 10 -0.54 -7.38 -12.95
CA GLU A 10 -0.97 -8.63 -12.34
C GLU A 10 -0.14 -8.95 -11.10
N SER A 11 -0.78 -9.56 -10.12
CA SER A 11 -0.13 -9.98 -8.89
C SER A 11 -0.75 -11.28 -8.38
N PRO A 12 -0.11 -11.96 -7.42
CA PRO A 12 -0.69 -13.15 -6.79
C PRO A 12 -2.03 -12.89 -6.09
N ILE A 13 -2.34 -11.65 -5.78
CA ILE A 13 -3.58 -11.28 -5.11
C ILE A 13 -4.50 -10.45 -5.99
N GLY A 14 -4.34 -10.57 -7.29
CA GLY A 14 -5.20 -9.95 -8.28
C GLY A 14 -4.56 -8.78 -9.00
N LEU A 15 -5.36 -8.14 -9.83
CA LEU A 15 -4.91 -7.05 -10.66
C LEU A 15 -4.80 -5.76 -9.85
N LEU A 16 -3.71 -5.03 -10.05
CA LEU A 16 -3.48 -3.72 -9.44
C LEU A 16 -3.70 -2.63 -10.48
N GLU A 17 -4.45 -1.60 -10.10
CA GLU A 17 -4.61 -0.39 -10.91
C GLU A 17 -3.59 0.64 -10.44
N LEU A 18 -2.68 1.02 -11.32
CA LEU A 18 -1.70 2.08 -11.07
C LEU A 18 -2.12 3.34 -11.79
N ARG A 19 -2.03 4.46 -11.10
CA ARG A 19 -2.21 5.79 -11.69
C ARG A 19 -0.93 6.59 -11.50
N ALA A 20 -0.56 7.32 -12.52
CA ALA A 20 0.62 8.17 -12.49
C ALA A 20 0.43 9.41 -13.36
N ASP A 21 1.17 10.45 -13.04
CA ASP A 21 1.48 11.51 -14.00
C ASP A 21 2.83 11.18 -14.67
N SER A 22 3.40 12.13 -15.39
CA SER A 22 4.68 11.91 -16.08
C SER A 22 5.87 11.71 -15.13
N GLU A 23 5.73 12.09 -13.87
CA GLU A 23 6.84 12.13 -12.93
C GLU A 23 6.68 11.19 -11.74
N LYS A 24 5.45 10.91 -11.32
CA LYS A 24 5.18 10.20 -10.07
C LYS A 24 3.99 9.27 -10.20
N VAL A 25 4.05 8.15 -9.45
CA VAL A 25 2.89 7.29 -9.20
C VAL A 25 2.02 7.97 -8.15
N THR A 26 0.74 8.11 -8.42
CA THR A 26 -0.19 8.84 -7.55
C THR A 26 -1.21 7.94 -6.87
N ALA A 27 -1.42 6.74 -7.38
CA ALA A 27 -2.30 5.77 -6.74
C ALA A 27 -1.96 4.34 -7.16
N ILE A 28 -2.19 3.42 -6.23
CA ILE A 28 -2.17 1.98 -6.45
C ILE A 28 -3.38 1.41 -5.72
N TYR A 29 -4.31 0.83 -6.46
CA TYR A 29 -5.50 0.22 -5.91
C TYR A 29 -5.63 -1.22 -6.38
N PHE A 30 -6.33 -2.04 -5.62
CA PHE A 30 -6.73 -3.35 -6.11
C PHE A 30 -7.93 -3.18 -7.05
N ASP A 31 -7.86 -3.77 -8.22
CA ASP A 31 -8.98 -3.74 -9.18
C ASP A 31 -10.24 -4.30 -8.51
N GLY A 32 -11.34 -3.57 -8.61
CA GLY A 32 -12.57 -3.89 -7.89
C GLY A 32 -12.58 -3.53 -6.42
N GLY A 33 -11.46 -3.05 -5.87
CA GLY A 33 -11.35 -2.61 -4.48
C GLY A 33 -11.68 -1.14 -4.29
N LYS A 34 -11.58 -0.71 -3.04
CA LYS A 34 -11.85 0.67 -2.66
C LYS A 34 -10.85 1.62 -3.35
N GLY A 35 -11.38 2.66 -3.94
CA GLY A 35 -10.59 3.70 -4.62
C GLY A 35 -10.36 3.42 -6.10
N ALA A 36 -10.41 2.16 -6.54
CA ALA A 36 -10.23 1.80 -7.93
C ALA A 36 -11.34 2.35 -8.82
N SER A 37 -11.05 2.47 -10.10
CA SER A 37 -12.05 2.85 -11.10
C SER A 37 -13.17 1.81 -11.15
N THR A 38 -14.42 2.28 -11.17
CA THR A 38 -15.59 1.39 -11.28
C THR A 38 -15.64 0.70 -12.64
N VAL A 39 -15.13 1.40 -13.67
CA VAL A 39 -14.93 0.85 -15.00
C VAL A 39 -13.45 0.89 -15.30
N ARG A 40 -12.87 -0.24 -15.75
CA ARG A 40 -11.45 -0.29 -16.05
C ARG A 40 -11.12 0.72 -17.14
N GLN A 41 -10.13 1.57 -16.86
CA GLN A 41 -9.69 2.59 -17.79
C GLN A 41 -8.81 1.99 -18.88
N PRO A 42 -8.81 2.56 -20.08
CA PRO A 42 -7.87 2.11 -21.11
C PRO A 42 -6.43 2.27 -20.61
N GLN A 43 -5.65 1.22 -20.79
CA GLN A 43 -4.24 1.26 -20.44
C GLN A 43 -3.51 2.21 -21.39
N SER A 44 -2.69 3.08 -20.82
CA SER A 44 -1.94 4.05 -21.60
C SER A 44 -0.88 3.35 -22.45
N ASN A 45 -0.75 3.79 -23.71
CA ASN A 45 0.28 3.29 -24.61
C ASN A 45 1.67 3.80 -24.23
N VAL A 46 1.73 4.96 -23.58
CA VAL A 46 2.97 5.52 -23.07
C VAL A 46 3.17 5.05 -21.66
N GLN A 47 4.32 4.45 -21.40
CA GLN A 47 4.70 4.00 -20.07
C GLN A 47 5.70 4.99 -19.48
N PRO A 48 5.25 5.96 -18.68
CA PRO A 48 6.19 6.89 -18.06
C PRO A 48 7.15 6.15 -17.13
N PRO A 49 8.38 6.67 -16.93
CA PRO A 49 9.39 6.01 -16.12
C PRO A 49 8.93 5.58 -14.72
N PRO A 50 8.14 6.38 -13.97
CA PRO A 50 7.67 5.93 -12.66
C PRO A 50 6.79 4.69 -12.71
N ILE A 51 5.97 4.52 -13.75
CA ILE A 51 5.16 3.31 -13.92
C ILE A 51 6.04 2.09 -14.20
N ARG A 52 7.05 2.25 -15.05
CA ARG A 52 7.97 1.15 -15.37
C ARG A 52 8.69 0.67 -14.11
N LEU A 53 9.25 1.60 -13.35
CA LEU A 53 9.96 1.29 -12.12
C LEU A 53 9.01 0.68 -11.06
N ALA A 54 7.81 1.24 -10.91
CA ALA A 54 6.82 0.71 -9.99
C ALA A 54 6.42 -0.73 -10.35
N THR A 55 6.23 -1.02 -11.62
CA THR A 55 5.89 -2.36 -12.09
C THR A 55 7.00 -3.35 -11.77
N GLU A 56 8.25 -2.99 -12.05
CA GLU A 56 9.41 -3.82 -11.74
C GLU A 56 9.52 -4.07 -10.25
N GLU A 57 9.37 -3.03 -9.44
CA GLU A 57 9.48 -3.13 -7.98
C GLU A 57 8.34 -3.94 -7.37
N LEU A 58 7.11 -3.79 -7.87
CA LEU A 58 5.97 -4.59 -7.41
C LEU A 58 6.19 -6.08 -7.71
N HIS A 59 6.66 -6.41 -8.92
CA HIS A 59 6.99 -7.79 -9.25
C HIS A 59 8.07 -8.35 -8.33
N ALA A 60 9.10 -7.56 -8.05
CA ALA A 60 10.17 -7.96 -7.13
C ALA A 60 9.66 -8.14 -5.70
N TYR A 61 8.76 -7.26 -5.25
CA TYR A 61 8.12 -7.39 -3.94
C TYR A 61 7.34 -8.70 -3.83
N PHE A 62 6.49 -9.00 -4.79
CA PHE A 62 5.68 -10.22 -4.76
C PHE A 62 6.50 -11.49 -4.89
N SER A 63 7.67 -11.44 -5.51
CA SER A 63 8.59 -12.58 -5.57
C SER A 63 9.54 -12.68 -4.38
N GLY A 64 9.43 -11.78 -3.41
CA GLY A 64 10.24 -11.82 -2.18
C GLY A 64 11.61 -11.18 -2.31
N HIS A 65 11.90 -10.51 -3.43
CA HIS A 65 13.21 -9.92 -3.69
C HIS A 65 13.33 -8.44 -3.35
N LEU A 66 12.24 -7.78 -3.00
CA LEU A 66 12.23 -6.36 -2.67
C LEU A 66 11.43 -6.12 -1.39
N LYS A 67 12.01 -5.35 -0.48
CA LYS A 67 11.37 -4.97 0.79
C LYS A 67 11.05 -3.48 0.87
N THR A 68 11.75 -2.65 0.11
CA THR A 68 11.60 -1.19 0.14
C THR A 68 11.44 -0.67 -1.27
N PHE A 69 10.43 0.18 -1.45
CA PHE A 69 10.13 0.77 -2.75
C PHE A 69 10.87 2.09 -2.93
N THR A 70 11.34 2.35 -4.14
CA THR A 70 12.15 3.55 -4.45
C THR A 70 11.57 4.42 -5.56
N PHE A 71 10.54 3.95 -6.27
CA PHE A 71 9.98 4.74 -7.37
C PHE A 71 9.34 6.05 -6.87
N PRO A 72 9.36 7.10 -7.70
CA PRO A 72 8.74 8.37 -7.32
C PRO A 72 7.24 8.21 -7.10
N MET A 73 6.75 8.66 -5.96
CA MET A 73 5.35 8.55 -5.59
C MET A 73 4.88 9.76 -4.81
N GLN A 74 3.61 10.07 -4.91
CA GLN A 74 2.98 11.14 -4.15
C GLN A 74 1.49 10.87 -4.03
N GLN A 75 0.95 11.04 -2.85
CA GLN A 75 -0.50 11.05 -2.67
C GLN A 75 -0.94 12.37 -2.05
N ILE A 76 -2.12 12.83 -2.45
CA ILE A 76 -2.69 14.08 -1.97
C ILE A 76 -3.66 13.79 -0.83
N GLY A 77 -3.59 14.57 0.23
CA GLY A 77 -4.47 14.44 1.37
C GLY A 77 -4.31 15.60 2.33
N THR A 78 -5.08 15.58 3.40
CA THR A 78 -5.00 16.59 4.46
C THR A 78 -3.66 16.49 5.18
N ALA A 79 -3.30 17.52 5.94
CA ALA A 79 -2.08 17.51 6.75
C ALA A 79 -2.09 16.32 7.72
N PHE A 80 -3.24 16.01 8.31
CA PHE A 80 -3.38 14.86 9.21
C PHE A 80 -3.18 13.53 8.49
N GLN A 81 -3.79 13.35 7.31
CA GLN A 81 -3.60 12.16 6.49
C GLN A 81 -2.13 11.99 6.10
N GLN A 82 -1.47 13.06 5.66
CA GLN A 82 -0.06 13.02 5.30
C GLN A 82 0.80 12.58 6.49
N LYS A 83 0.48 13.05 7.67
CA LYS A 83 1.19 12.67 8.89
C LYS A 83 1.02 11.18 9.21
N VAL A 84 -0.20 10.66 9.08
CA VAL A 84 -0.47 9.23 9.27
C VAL A 84 0.28 8.40 8.24
N TRP A 85 0.17 8.76 6.97
CA TRP A 85 0.83 8.02 5.88
C TRP A 85 2.35 8.02 6.00
N GLU A 86 2.92 9.14 6.42
CA GLU A 86 4.37 9.23 6.69
C GLU A 86 4.78 8.24 7.79
N GLU A 87 4.01 8.19 8.86
CA GLU A 87 4.30 7.28 9.97
C GLU A 87 4.18 5.80 9.55
N LEU A 88 3.24 5.49 8.64
CA LEU A 88 3.12 4.13 8.10
C LEU A 88 4.42 3.67 7.42
N THR A 89 5.12 4.57 6.75
CA THR A 89 6.36 4.23 6.06
C THR A 89 7.48 3.81 7.01
N HIS A 90 7.34 4.11 8.28
CA HIS A 90 8.31 3.73 9.31
C HIS A 90 8.03 2.35 9.92
N ILE A 91 6.94 1.68 9.54
CA ILE A 91 6.68 0.31 9.98
C ILE A 91 7.52 -0.64 9.13
N PRO A 92 8.50 -1.33 9.73
CA PRO A 92 9.41 -2.17 8.95
C PRO A 92 8.70 -3.32 8.25
N TYR A 93 9.28 -3.76 7.16
CA TYR A 93 8.84 -4.93 6.43
C TYR A 93 8.83 -6.16 7.36
N GLY A 94 7.73 -6.90 7.34
CA GLY A 94 7.57 -8.08 8.19
C GLY A 94 7.10 -7.80 9.61
N GLU A 95 6.88 -6.53 9.96
CA GLU A 95 6.39 -6.14 11.27
C GLU A 95 5.00 -5.54 11.19
N THR A 96 4.32 -5.52 12.32
CA THR A 96 2.98 -4.95 12.45
C THR A 96 2.94 -3.93 13.58
N LEU A 97 1.95 -3.06 13.52
CA LEU A 97 1.73 -2.03 14.51
C LEU A 97 0.23 -1.98 14.81
N SER A 98 -0.14 -1.80 16.08
CA SER A 98 -1.55 -1.62 16.41
C SER A 98 -2.01 -0.20 16.07
N TYR A 99 -3.32 -0.01 15.87
CA TYR A 99 -3.90 1.33 15.69
C TYR A 99 -3.60 2.22 16.90
N LEU A 100 -3.62 1.66 18.09
CA LEU A 100 -3.30 2.41 19.31
C LEU A 100 -1.87 2.90 19.31
N GLU A 101 -0.91 2.03 18.96
CA GLU A 101 0.49 2.42 18.91
C GLU A 101 0.75 3.45 17.79
N LEU A 102 0.09 3.29 16.64
CA LEU A 102 0.15 4.28 15.57
C LEU A 102 -0.35 5.64 16.07
N SER A 103 -1.45 5.66 16.82
CA SER A 103 -1.99 6.88 17.41
C SER A 103 -1.02 7.52 18.40
N ARG A 104 -0.30 6.72 19.19
CA ARG A 104 0.75 7.23 20.09
C ARG A 104 1.87 7.89 19.30
N ARG A 105 2.31 7.29 18.23
CA ARG A 105 3.37 7.85 17.38
C ARG A 105 2.94 9.15 16.70
N ILE A 106 1.66 9.28 16.37
CA ILE A 106 1.08 10.52 15.86
C ILE A 106 1.03 11.59 16.94
N GLY A 107 1.01 11.17 18.21
CA GLY A 107 1.00 12.07 19.36
C GLY A 107 -0.36 12.28 20.01
N ASP A 108 -1.38 11.50 19.63
CA ASP A 108 -2.72 11.62 20.18
C ASP A 108 -3.43 10.28 20.21
N VAL A 109 -3.42 9.64 21.38
CA VAL A 109 -4.12 8.36 21.56
C VAL A 109 -5.63 8.47 21.44
N LYS A 110 -6.18 9.67 21.63
CA LYS A 110 -7.62 9.91 21.47
C LYS A 110 -8.03 9.97 20.00
N ALA A 111 -7.09 10.15 19.10
CA ALA A 111 -7.34 10.23 17.68
C ALA A 111 -7.40 8.85 16.99
N ILE A 112 -7.51 7.77 17.73
CA ILE A 112 -7.45 6.42 17.18
C ILE A 112 -8.45 6.18 16.02
N ARG A 113 -9.65 6.74 16.10
CA ARG A 113 -10.65 6.62 15.02
C ARG A 113 -10.23 7.40 13.79
N ALA A 114 -9.74 8.63 13.98
CA ALA A 114 -9.26 9.47 12.88
C ALA A 114 -8.03 8.84 12.22
N VAL A 115 -7.14 8.27 13.03
CA VAL A 115 -5.97 7.53 12.54
C VAL A 115 -6.40 6.32 11.70
N GLY A 116 -7.36 5.55 12.19
CA GLY A 116 -7.91 4.40 11.45
C GLY A 116 -8.55 4.82 10.13
N THR A 117 -9.29 5.91 10.12
CA THR A 117 -9.90 6.46 8.90
C THR A 117 -8.82 6.91 7.90
N ALA A 118 -7.80 7.64 8.37
CA ALA A 118 -6.69 8.08 7.51
C ALA A 118 -5.90 6.89 6.96
N ASN A 119 -5.68 5.87 7.78
CA ASN A 119 -5.06 4.63 7.35
C ASN A 119 -5.85 3.99 6.20
N GLY A 120 -7.18 3.94 6.33
CA GLY A 120 -8.07 3.38 5.30
C GLY A 120 -8.18 4.23 4.04
N ARG A 121 -7.75 5.49 4.07
CA ARG A 121 -7.75 6.41 2.93
C ARG A 121 -6.44 6.41 2.15
N ASN A 122 -5.50 5.58 2.52
CA ASN A 122 -4.24 5.44 1.81
C ASN A 122 -4.50 5.09 0.33
N ASN A 123 -3.92 5.88 -0.57
CA ASN A 123 -4.07 5.71 -2.02
C ASN A 123 -2.92 4.92 -2.65
N LEU A 124 -1.89 4.59 -1.89
CA LEU A 124 -0.73 3.84 -2.38
C LEU A 124 -0.65 2.50 -1.66
N SER A 125 -1.61 1.64 -1.95
CA SER A 125 -1.68 0.31 -1.34
C SER A 125 -0.37 -0.45 -1.49
N ILE A 126 0.00 -1.24 -0.50
CA ILE A 126 1.23 -2.04 -0.43
C ILE A 126 2.46 -1.17 -0.16
N VAL A 127 2.66 -0.15 -0.96
CA VAL A 127 3.88 0.69 -0.95
C VAL A 127 3.92 1.58 0.29
N VAL A 128 2.81 2.22 0.61
CA VAL A 128 2.59 2.83 1.92
C VAL A 128 1.84 1.79 2.73
N PRO A 129 2.48 1.16 3.73
CA PRO A 129 2.02 -0.14 4.21
C PRO A 129 0.90 -0.07 5.24
N CYS A 130 -0.26 0.42 4.85
CA CYS A 130 -1.42 0.44 5.72
C CYS A 130 -1.87 -0.98 6.13
N HIS A 131 -1.49 -2.00 5.38
CA HIS A 131 -1.77 -3.40 5.73
C HIS A 131 -1.02 -3.87 6.98
N ARG A 132 0.02 -3.16 7.40
CA ARG A 132 0.81 -3.49 8.60
C ARG A 132 0.18 -3.00 9.90
N VAL A 133 -0.94 -2.27 9.80
CA VAL A 133 -1.68 -1.80 10.99
C VAL A 133 -2.82 -2.76 11.28
N ILE A 134 -2.83 -3.30 12.51
CA ILE A 134 -3.76 -4.33 12.94
C ILE A 134 -4.42 -3.94 14.25
N GLY A 135 -5.47 -4.67 14.63
CA GLY A 135 -6.11 -4.49 15.95
C GLY A 135 -5.15 -4.82 17.08
N GLN A 136 -5.40 -4.25 18.25
CA GLN A 136 -4.54 -4.40 19.43
C GLN A 136 -4.33 -5.85 19.86
N ASN A 137 -5.32 -6.71 19.64
CA ASN A 137 -5.26 -8.13 19.93
C ASN A 137 -4.83 -8.99 18.72
N GLY A 138 -4.28 -8.37 17.69
CA GLY A 138 -3.86 -9.06 16.48
C GLY A 138 -4.96 -9.29 15.45
N GLN A 139 -6.16 -8.76 15.68
CA GLN A 139 -7.26 -8.92 14.73
C GLN A 139 -7.01 -8.11 13.47
N LEU A 140 -7.32 -8.71 12.32
CA LEU A 140 -7.33 -8.00 11.05
C LEU A 140 -8.64 -7.24 10.94
N THR A 141 -8.53 -5.91 10.81
CA THR A 141 -9.67 -5.03 10.65
C THR A 141 -9.45 -4.15 9.44
N GLY A 142 -10.48 -3.97 8.63
CA GLY A 142 -10.49 -3.04 7.52
C GLY A 142 -9.29 -3.08 6.57
N TYR A 143 -9.55 -3.30 5.29
CA TYR A 143 -8.54 -3.12 4.24
C TYR A 143 -9.27 -2.87 2.92
N GLY A 144 -8.83 -1.87 2.16
CA GLY A 144 -9.47 -1.50 0.90
C GLY A 144 -9.46 -2.60 -0.14
N GLY A 145 -8.52 -3.51 -0.09
CA GLY A 145 -8.45 -4.68 -0.93
C GLY A 145 -9.13 -5.92 -0.37
N GLY A 146 -9.77 -5.81 0.82
CA GLY A 146 -10.36 -6.95 1.51
C GLY A 146 -9.40 -7.62 2.49
N LEU A 147 -9.95 -8.21 3.55
CA LEU A 147 -9.12 -8.80 4.62
C LEU A 147 -8.26 -9.96 4.15
N TRP A 148 -8.70 -10.70 3.14
CA TRP A 148 -7.90 -11.81 2.62
C TRP A 148 -6.59 -11.32 1.98
N ARG A 149 -6.60 -10.14 1.34
CA ARG A 149 -5.38 -9.54 0.78
C ARG A 149 -4.47 -9.01 1.87
N LYS A 150 -5.05 -8.42 2.90
CA LYS A 150 -4.28 -7.98 4.09
C LYS A 150 -3.57 -9.16 4.73
N ASP A 151 -4.27 -10.24 4.96
CA ASP A 151 -3.71 -11.48 5.52
C ASP A 151 -2.59 -12.03 4.63
N TRP A 152 -2.83 -12.06 3.32
CA TRP A 152 -1.82 -12.55 2.37
C TRP A 152 -0.54 -11.71 2.43
N LEU A 153 -0.69 -10.38 2.43
CA LEU A 153 0.46 -9.47 2.47
C LEU A 153 1.26 -9.64 3.75
N LEU A 154 0.59 -9.75 4.89
CA LEU A 154 1.26 -9.95 6.17
C LEU A 154 2.02 -11.27 6.23
N LYS A 155 1.42 -12.34 5.75
CA LYS A 155 2.06 -13.66 5.69
C LYS A 155 3.24 -13.67 4.72
N HIS A 156 3.08 -13.02 3.58
CA HIS A 156 4.15 -12.87 2.60
C HIS A 156 5.36 -12.16 3.20
N GLU A 157 5.11 -11.03 3.85
CA GLU A 157 6.19 -10.26 4.48
C GLU A 157 6.83 -11.01 5.64
N ALA A 158 6.05 -11.70 6.46
CA ALA A 158 6.58 -12.49 7.56
C ALA A 158 7.49 -13.61 7.04
N LYS A 159 7.11 -14.24 5.95
CA LYS A 159 7.89 -15.30 5.32
C LYS A 159 9.25 -14.78 4.84
N TRP A 160 9.26 -13.68 4.10
CA TRP A 160 10.48 -13.19 3.47
C TRP A 160 11.34 -12.31 4.38
N ALA A 161 10.75 -11.69 5.41
CA ALA A 161 11.48 -10.88 6.37
C ALA A 161 12.51 -11.69 7.16
N LYS A 162 12.16 -12.93 7.47
CA LYS A 162 13.04 -13.80 8.29
C LYS A 162 14.05 -14.58 7.45
N GLY A 163 14.04 -14.41 6.14
CA GLY A 163 14.88 -15.23 5.27
C GLY A 163 14.59 -16.72 5.40
N VAL A 164 13.48 -17.05 5.99
CA VAL A 164 13.13 -18.42 6.23
C VAL A 164 12.42 -18.92 5.04
N LEU A 165 13.15 -19.63 4.38
CA LEU A 165 12.61 -20.73 3.68
C LEU A 165 12.10 -21.69 4.71
N THR A 166 10.85 -21.61 4.99
CA THR A 166 10.22 -22.76 5.55
C THR A 166 10.26 -23.82 4.51
N LEU A 167 11.14 -24.59 4.67
CA LEU A 167 11.42 -25.71 3.88
C LEU A 167 10.44 -26.79 3.99
N PHE A 168 9.32 -26.49 4.35
CA PHE A 168 8.51 -27.64 4.64
C PHE A 168 7.12 -27.29 4.81
#